data_c1a9077fe375ecba768e5724de777aab
#
_entry.id   c1a9077fe375ecba768e5724de777aab
#
_cell.length_a   1.000
_cell.length_b   1.000
_cell.length_c   1.000
_cell.angle_alpha   90.00
_cell.angle_beta   90.00
_cell.angle_gamma   90.00
#
_symmetry.space_group_name_H-M   'P 1'
#
loop_
_entity.id
_entity.type
_entity.pdbx_description
1 polymer ?
#
loop_
_entity_poly.entity_id
_entity_poly.type
_entity_poly.pdbx_seq_one_letter_code
_entity_poly.pdbx_strand_id
1 'polypeptide(L)'
;MNAAVFIDVQNDFVTGALGSPWAQEVAPKIVEFAQNCRNRGFAMYATADTHEETELEGGKPVDGYLTTLEGRKLPVEHCLIGTNGHEIVNGLVKDGKGDVVIPQCNIFDKMTFGSDELLDKMAADFNDPILDEGYGDFGEPLDAIYICGFVTNICVVSNVLALRREFPNVKIILVENRCAGAGKDAEDAKKNHEAAIRIAKSCQIDIGTWKAGSLVVEGGN
;
A
#
# COMPACT_ATOMS: atom_id res chain seq x y z
N MET A 1 -6.62 -0.52 19.35
CA MET A 1 -5.28 -0.65 18.70
C MET A 1 -5.27 0.04 17.35
N ASN A 2 -4.11 0.50 16.83
CA ASN A 2 -4.00 1.06 15.48
C ASN A 2 -3.29 0.08 14.53
N ALA A 3 -3.64 0.14 13.24
CA ALA A 3 -2.94 -0.59 12.18
C ALA A 3 -2.30 0.36 11.17
N ALA A 4 -1.19 -0.06 10.56
CA ALA A 4 -0.55 0.64 9.45
C ALA A 4 -0.36 -0.30 8.26
N VAL A 5 -0.77 0.12 7.08
CA VAL A 5 -0.77 -0.66 5.84
C VAL A 5 0.08 0.05 4.80
N PHE A 6 1.05 -0.65 4.25
CA PHE A 6 2.02 -0.16 3.28
C PHE A 6 1.80 -0.86 1.94
N ILE A 7 1.28 -0.13 0.97
CA ILE A 7 0.89 -0.68 -0.33
C ILE A 7 2.05 -0.60 -1.32
N ASP A 8 2.53 -1.75 -1.77
CA ASP A 8 3.46 -1.93 -2.88
C ASP A 8 4.70 -1.02 -2.81
N VAL A 9 5.32 -0.92 -1.63
CA VAL A 9 6.51 -0.09 -1.44
C VAL A 9 7.73 -0.88 -1.91
N GLN A 10 7.80 -1.16 -3.23
CA GLN A 10 8.78 -1.99 -3.89
C GLN A 10 9.76 -1.20 -4.76
N ASN A 11 10.91 -1.80 -5.05
CA ASN A 11 11.98 -1.13 -5.79
C ASN A 11 11.55 -0.71 -7.20
N ASP A 12 10.70 -1.48 -7.89
CA ASP A 12 10.24 -1.14 -9.23
C ASP A 12 9.39 0.13 -9.27
N PHE A 13 8.65 0.44 -8.21
CA PHE A 13 7.90 1.70 -8.12
C PHE A 13 8.77 2.89 -7.67
N VAL A 14 9.98 2.66 -7.17
CA VAL A 14 10.87 3.71 -6.67
C VAL A 14 11.97 4.05 -7.67
N THR A 15 12.82 3.07 -8.00
CA THR A 15 14.00 3.25 -8.85
C THR A 15 14.03 2.32 -10.06
N GLY A 16 13.14 1.32 -10.12
CA GLY A 16 13.09 0.31 -11.17
C GLY A 16 12.15 0.68 -12.31
N ALA A 17 11.49 -0.32 -12.90
CA ALA A 17 10.77 -0.24 -14.17
C ALA A 17 9.68 0.84 -14.23
N LEU A 18 8.98 1.08 -13.12
CA LEU A 18 7.92 2.09 -12.98
C LEU A 18 8.31 3.22 -12.01
N GLY A 19 9.60 3.37 -11.73
CA GLY A 19 10.13 4.35 -10.80
C GLY A 19 9.91 5.80 -11.24
N SER A 20 9.77 6.69 -10.27
CA SER A 20 9.62 8.13 -10.52
C SER A 20 10.41 8.97 -9.51
N PRO A 21 10.82 10.20 -9.88
CA PRO A 21 11.46 11.12 -8.93
C PRO A 21 10.61 11.38 -7.68
N TRP A 22 9.28 11.42 -7.83
CA TRP A 22 8.36 11.62 -6.71
C TRP A 22 8.35 10.40 -5.77
N ALA A 23 8.28 9.18 -6.30
CA ALA A 23 8.36 7.98 -5.48
C ALA A 23 9.72 7.87 -4.76
N GLN A 24 10.83 8.24 -5.43
CA GLN A 24 12.16 8.29 -4.82
C GLN A 24 12.24 9.28 -3.64
N GLU A 25 11.56 10.43 -3.74
CA GLU A 25 11.47 11.38 -2.64
C GLU A 25 10.62 10.86 -1.48
N VAL A 26 9.56 10.11 -1.78
CA VAL A 26 8.57 9.65 -0.79
C VAL A 26 9.00 8.35 -0.09
N ALA A 27 9.69 7.44 -0.76
CA ALA A 27 10.06 6.13 -0.20
C ALA A 27 10.81 6.21 1.15
N PRO A 28 11.86 7.04 1.35
CA PRO A 28 12.51 7.16 2.64
C PRO A 28 11.59 7.72 3.73
N LYS A 29 10.61 8.55 3.36
CA LYS A 29 9.61 9.10 4.29
C LYS A 29 8.59 8.02 4.70
N ILE A 30 8.29 7.04 3.82
CA ILE A 30 7.47 5.88 4.18
C ILE A 30 8.20 5.01 5.19
N VAL A 31 9.49 4.74 4.97
CA VAL A 31 10.32 3.96 5.90
C VAL A 31 10.37 4.62 7.29
N GLU A 32 10.58 5.94 7.36
CA GLU A 32 10.52 6.70 8.61
C GLU A 32 9.14 6.56 9.30
N PHE A 33 8.06 6.67 8.54
CA PHE A 33 6.69 6.53 9.04
C PHE A 33 6.45 5.12 9.60
N ALA A 34 6.89 4.07 8.88
CA ALA A 34 6.75 2.67 9.32
C ALA A 34 7.46 2.42 10.65
N GLN A 35 8.70 2.91 10.79
CA GLN A 35 9.46 2.80 12.05
C GLN A 35 8.74 3.53 13.19
N ASN A 36 8.15 4.69 12.94
CA ASN A 36 7.35 5.41 13.93
C ASN A 36 6.09 4.63 14.34
N CYS A 37 5.37 4.03 13.39
CA CYS A 37 4.19 3.20 13.66
C CYS A 37 4.57 1.97 14.51
N ARG A 38 5.62 1.24 14.11
CA ARG A 38 6.16 0.11 14.88
C ARG A 38 6.50 0.49 16.32
N ASN A 39 7.24 1.59 16.51
CA ASN A 39 7.65 2.05 17.84
C ASN A 39 6.46 2.48 18.73
N ARG A 40 5.30 2.70 18.16
CA ARG A 40 4.03 2.99 18.84
C ARG A 40 3.15 1.75 19.04
N GLY A 41 3.62 0.57 18.65
CA GLY A 41 2.90 -0.69 18.78
C GLY A 41 1.73 -0.86 17.80
N PHE A 42 1.79 -0.25 16.61
CA PHE A 42 0.79 -0.49 15.57
C PHE A 42 0.93 -1.92 15.04
N ALA A 43 -0.18 -2.54 14.67
CA ALA A 43 -0.16 -3.72 13.83
C ALA A 43 0.29 -3.31 12.41
N MET A 44 1.25 -4.04 11.84
CA MET A 44 1.96 -3.63 10.63
C MET A 44 1.69 -4.62 9.51
N TYR A 45 1.24 -4.11 8.36
CA TYR A 45 0.92 -4.90 7.16
C TYR A 45 1.51 -4.27 5.91
N ALA A 46 1.81 -5.09 4.90
CA ALA A 46 2.21 -4.61 3.58
C ALA A 46 1.64 -5.49 2.47
N THR A 47 1.52 -4.92 1.28
CA THR A 47 1.31 -5.66 0.05
C THR A 47 2.55 -5.58 -0.83
N ALA A 48 2.71 -6.58 -1.70
CA ALA A 48 3.71 -6.60 -2.77
C ALA A 48 3.03 -6.97 -4.08
N ASP A 49 3.07 -6.06 -5.04
CA ASP A 49 2.66 -6.33 -6.40
C ASP A 49 3.55 -7.43 -7.00
N THR A 50 2.96 -8.43 -7.64
CA THR A 50 3.66 -9.67 -7.95
C THR A 50 3.24 -10.20 -9.30
N HIS A 51 4.21 -10.33 -10.22
CA HIS A 51 3.96 -10.79 -11.58
C HIS A 51 4.93 -11.90 -11.98
N GLU A 52 4.49 -12.76 -12.88
CA GLU A 52 5.33 -13.74 -13.56
C GLU A 52 5.97 -13.14 -14.80
N GLU A 53 7.23 -13.50 -15.06
CA GLU A 53 7.93 -13.12 -16.28
C GLU A 53 7.18 -13.64 -17.52
N THR A 54 7.15 -12.84 -18.58
CA THR A 54 6.44 -13.21 -19.79
C THR A 54 7.20 -14.27 -20.60
N GLU A 55 6.54 -15.38 -20.87
CA GLU A 55 7.03 -16.37 -21.82
C GLU A 55 6.69 -15.98 -23.27
N LEU A 56 7.67 -16.15 -24.15
CA LEU A 56 7.53 -15.83 -25.59
C LEU A 56 7.66 -17.08 -26.46
N GLU A 57 6.71 -17.28 -27.37
CA GLU A 57 6.81 -18.27 -28.44
C GLU A 57 6.71 -17.56 -29.81
N GLY A 58 7.74 -17.73 -30.64
CA GLY A 58 7.79 -17.04 -31.93
C GLY A 58 7.76 -15.51 -31.83
N GLY A 59 8.22 -14.94 -30.70
CA GLY A 59 8.23 -13.51 -30.42
C GLY A 59 6.86 -12.95 -29.98
N LYS A 60 5.92 -13.81 -29.60
CA LYS A 60 4.60 -13.41 -29.07
C LYS A 60 4.44 -13.90 -27.63
N PRO A 61 3.86 -13.08 -26.72
CA PRO A 61 3.52 -13.52 -25.38
C PRO A 61 2.54 -14.70 -25.40
N VAL A 62 2.88 -15.77 -24.69
CA VAL A 62 2.03 -16.97 -24.54
C VAL A 62 1.64 -17.21 -23.10
N ASP A 63 2.41 -16.69 -22.13
CA ASP A 63 2.11 -16.73 -20.70
C ASP A 63 2.78 -15.55 -19.98
N GLY A 64 2.47 -15.35 -18.69
CA GLY A 64 3.02 -14.32 -17.82
C GLY A 64 2.38 -12.93 -18.00
N TYR A 65 3.05 -11.91 -17.48
CA TYR A 65 2.51 -10.54 -17.33
C TYR A 65 1.87 -9.96 -18.59
N LEU A 66 2.56 -9.98 -19.75
CA LEU A 66 2.06 -9.36 -20.98
C LEU A 66 0.81 -10.03 -21.56
N THR A 67 0.44 -11.22 -21.08
CA THR A 67 -0.82 -11.89 -21.46
C THR A 67 -2.02 -11.39 -20.65
N THR A 68 -1.78 -10.76 -19.52
CA THR A 68 -2.83 -10.20 -18.64
C THR A 68 -3.50 -8.97 -19.26
N LEU A 69 -4.65 -8.55 -18.72
CA LEU A 69 -5.26 -7.29 -19.13
C LEU A 69 -4.39 -6.10 -18.77
N GLU A 70 -3.74 -6.14 -17.61
CA GLU A 70 -2.83 -5.11 -17.16
C GLU A 70 -1.63 -4.97 -18.09
N GLY A 71 -0.92 -6.07 -18.36
CA GLY A 71 0.24 -6.06 -19.24
C GLY A 71 -0.07 -5.60 -20.66
N ARG A 72 -1.29 -5.86 -21.17
CA ARG A 72 -1.73 -5.30 -22.45
C ARG A 72 -2.01 -3.80 -22.43
N LYS A 73 -2.29 -3.22 -21.26
CA LYS A 73 -2.55 -1.78 -21.07
C LYS A 73 -1.29 -1.02 -20.66
N LEU A 74 -0.43 -1.67 -19.89
CA LEU A 74 0.86 -1.17 -19.41
C LEU A 74 1.94 -2.20 -19.79
N PRO A 75 2.47 -2.20 -21.03
CA PRO A 75 3.41 -3.21 -21.50
C PRO A 75 4.84 -2.98 -20.96
N VAL A 76 4.95 -2.83 -19.65
CA VAL A 76 6.20 -2.66 -18.90
C VAL A 76 6.22 -3.71 -17.81
N GLU A 77 6.99 -4.76 -17.99
CA GLU A 77 7.16 -5.78 -16.96
C GLU A 77 7.78 -5.16 -15.71
N HIS A 78 7.17 -5.44 -14.57
CA HIS A 78 7.58 -4.92 -13.27
C HIS A 78 7.21 -5.89 -12.16
N CYS A 79 7.83 -5.74 -11.02
CA CYS A 79 7.59 -6.57 -9.83
C CYS A 79 7.60 -8.07 -10.14
N LEU A 80 8.50 -8.50 -11.03
CA LEU A 80 8.63 -9.90 -11.42
C LEU A 80 9.20 -10.73 -10.27
N ILE A 81 8.61 -11.88 -10.01
CA ILE A 81 9.01 -12.80 -8.94
C ILE A 81 10.51 -13.08 -8.97
N GLY A 82 11.18 -12.95 -7.83
CA GLY A 82 12.61 -13.24 -7.68
C GLY A 82 13.56 -12.16 -8.19
N THR A 83 13.03 -11.03 -8.67
CA THR A 83 13.86 -9.88 -9.10
C THR A 83 14.03 -8.86 -7.96
N ASN A 84 15.06 -8.04 -8.05
CA ASN A 84 15.23 -6.90 -7.15
C ASN A 84 14.06 -5.90 -7.25
N GLY A 85 13.44 -5.78 -8.42
CA GLY A 85 12.28 -4.92 -8.63
C GLY A 85 11.08 -5.31 -7.75
N HIS A 86 10.84 -6.61 -7.59
CA HIS A 86 9.79 -7.16 -6.72
C HIS A 86 10.06 -6.95 -5.22
N GLU A 87 11.33 -6.82 -4.81
CA GLU A 87 11.65 -6.67 -3.39
C GLU A 87 11.09 -5.38 -2.81
N ILE A 88 10.57 -5.46 -1.59
CA ILE A 88 10.16 -4.29 -0.80
C ILE A 88 11.41 -3.46 -0.47
N VAL A 89 11.28 -2.14 -0.50
CA VAL A 89 12.38 -1.22 -0.24
C VAL A 89 13.06 -1.49 1.09
N ASN A 90 14.39 -1.36 1.10
CA ASN A 90 15.19 -1.58 2.30
C ASN A 90 14.75 -0.67 3.46
N GLY A 91 14.71 -1.22 4.66
CA GLY A 91 14.30 -0.52 5.88
C GLY A 91 12.80 -0.60 6.19
N LEU A 92 11.96 -1.11 5.27
CA LEU A 92 10.53 -1.29 5.53
C LEU A 92 10.20 -2.65 6.17
N VAL A 93 10.89 -3.72 5.79
CA VAL A 93 10.72 -5.05 6.41
C VAL A 93 11.59 -5.20 7.66
N LYS A 94 12.85 -4.76 7.56
CA LYS A 94 13.80 -4.71 8.68
C LYS A 94 14.48 -3.36 8.72
N ASP A 95 14.70 -2.83 9.91
CA ASP A 95 15.43 -1.58 10.07
C ASP A 95 16.96 -1.76 9.88
N GLY A 96 17.70 -0.66 9.92
CA GLY A 96 19.17 -0.68 9.74
C GLY A 96 19.94 -1.44 10.83
N LYS A 97 19.26 -1.90 11.90
CA LYS A 97 19.82 -2.76 12.96
C LYS A 97 19.44 -4.23 12.77
N GLY A 98 18.58 -4.52 11.79
CA GLY A 98 18.06 -5.86 11.53
C GLY A 98 16.79 -6.21 12.32
N ASP A 99 16.24 -5.26 13.09
CA ASP A 99 15.00 -5.46 13.81
C ASP A 99 13.81 -5.46 12.84
N VAL A 100 12.86 -6.38 13.05
CA VAL A 100 11.67 -6.50 12.20
C VAL A 100 10.79 -5.25 12.34
N VAL A 101 10.45 -4.63 11.22
CA VAL A 101 9.49 -3.51 11.12
C VAL A 101 8.13 -4.04 10.73
N ILE A 102 8.05 -4.81 9.62
CA ILE A 102 6.83 -5.52 9.20
C ILE A 102 7.13 -7.02 9.25
N PRO A 103 6.37 -7.82 10.01
CA PRO A 103 6.51 -9.27 10.02
C PRO A 103 6.27 -9.87 8.64
N GLN A 104 7.07 -10.87 8.24
CA GLN A 104 6.92 -11.52 6.93
C GLN A 104 5.53 -12.13 6.73
N CYS A 105 4.89 -12.64 7.79
CA CYS A 105 3.53 -13.18 7.72
C CYS A 105 2.44 -12.13 7.51
N ASN A 106 2.78 -10.86 7.54
CA ASN A 106 1.90 -9.72 7.28
C ASN A 106 2.26 -9.00 5.96
N ILE A 107 3.01 -9.65 5.08
CA ILE A 107 3.31 -9.17 3.72
C ILE A 107 2.59 -10.08 2.74
N PHE A 108 1.75 -9.51 1.88
CA PHE A 108 0.85 -10.23 0.98
C PHE A 108 1.20 -9.92 -0.47
N ASP A 109 1.61 -10.94 -1.19
CA ASP A 109 1.77 -10.88 -2.64
C ASP A 109 0.39 -10.73 -3.30
N LYS A 110 0.28 -9.89 -4.30
CA LYS A 110 -0.97 -9.68 -5.02
C LYS A 110 -0.73 -9.58 -6.53
N MET A 111 -1.60 -10.20 -7.30
CA MET A 111 -1.60 -10.16 -8.77
C MET A 111 -2.68 -9.22 -9.34
N THR A 112 -3.27 -8.39 -8.49
CA THR A 112 -4.33 -7.43 -8.81
C THR A 112 -4.12 -6.15 -8.03
N PHE A 113 -4.86 -5.07 -8.36
CA PHE A 113 -4.70 -3.77 -7.68
C PHE A 113 -5.12 -3.77 -6.21
N GLY A 114 -6.01 -4.68 -5.80
CA GLY A 114 -6.38 -4.93 -4.40
C GLY A 114 -5.78 -6.23 -3.88
N SER A 115 -5.82 -6.45 -2.56
CA SER A 115 -5.38 -7.69 -1.91
C SER A 115 -6.48 -8.21 -0.99
N ASP A 116 -7.13 -9.30 -1.41
CA ASP A 116 -8.13 -9.97 -0.56
C ASP A 116 -7.45 -10.64 0.65
N GLU A 117 -6.24 -11.19 0.48
CA GLU A 117 -5.48 -11.80 1.59
C GLU A 117 -5.14 -10.81 2.70
N LEU A 118 -4.82 -9.54 2.35
CA LEU A 118 -4.67 -8.47 3.33
C LEU A 118 -5.97 -8.23 4.10
N LEU A 119 -7.11 -8.18 3.40
CA LEU A 119 -8.41 -7.96 4.03
C LEU A 119 -8.77 -9.11 4.97
N ASP A 120 -8.63 -10.35 4.52
CA ASP A 120 -8.91 -11.56 5.29
C ASP A 120 -8.04 -11.62 6.56
N LYS A 121 -6.75 -11.31 6.43
CA LYS A 121 -5.85 -11.26 7.59
C LYS A 121 -6.23 -10.17 8.57
N MET A 122 -6.52 -8.97 8.11
CA MET A 122 -6.93 -7.87 8.97
C MET A 122 -8.30 -8.14 9.62
N ALA A 123 -9.24 -8.77 8.91
CA ALA A 123 -10.52 -9.18 9.48
C ALA A 123 -10.36 -10.28 10.54
N ALA A 124 -9.39 -11.20 10.37
CA ALA A 124 -9.06 -12.20 11.40
C ALA A 124 -8.36 -11.58 12.63
N ASP A 125 -7.49 -10.61 12.42
CA ASP A 125 -6.78 -9.94 13.52
C ASP A 125 -7.68 -8.97 14.30
N PHE A 126 -8.63 -8.32 13.62
CA PHE A 126 -9.51 -7.31 14.19
C PHE A 126 -10.96 -7.51 13.75
N ASN A 127 -11.88 -7.24 14.66
CA ASN A 127 -13.28 -7.12 14.34
C ASN A 127 -13.68 -5.64 14.24
N ASP A 128 -14.67 -5.32 13.39
CA ASP A 128 -15.29 -3.99 13.44
C ASP A 128 -16.02 -3.85 14.77
N PRO A 129 -15.71 -2.83 15.58
CA PRO A 129 -16.20 -2.73 16.96
C PRO A 129 -17.71 -2.55 17.10
N ILE A 130 -18.43 -2.32 15.97
CA ILE A 130 -19.89 -2.13 15.96
C ILE A 130 -20.60 -3.37 15.40
N LEU A 131 -19.96 -4.09 14.48
CA LEU A 131 -20.59 -5.22 13.78
C LEU A 131 -20.41 -6.57 14.48
N ASP A 132 -19.41 -6.69 15.33
CA ASP A 132 -19.11 -7.93 16.05
C ASP A 132 -18.85 -7.67 17.53
N GLU A 133 -19.41 -8.53 18.41
CA GLU A 133 -19.20 -8.46 19.86
C GLU A 133 -17.86 -9.12 20.29
N GLY A 134 -17.17 -9.79 19.36
CA GLY A 134 -15.88 -10.42 19.56
C GLY A 134 -14.70 -9.47 19.33
N TYR A 135 -13.55 -9.87 19.86
CA TYR A 135 -12.25 -9.28 19.52
C TYR A 135 -11.49 -10.27 18.65
N GLY A 136 -10.85 -9.77 17.58
CA GLY A 136 -9.96 -10.59 16.78
C GLY A 136 -8.73 -11.08 17.56
N ASP A 137 -7.76 -11.65 16.88
CA ASP A 137 -6.58 -12.28 17.49
C ASP A 137 -5.77 -11.35 18.39
N PHE A 138 -5.83 -10.03 18.19
CA PHE A 138 -5.18 -9.05 19.06
C PHE A 138 -5.95 -8.76 20.36
N GLY A 139 -7.21 -9.20 20.50
CA GLY A 139 -8.02 -9.00 21.72
C GLY A 139 -8.39 -7.55 22.02
N GLU A 140 -8.17 -6.62 21.08
CA GLU A 140 -8.47 -5.20 21.20
C GLU A 140 -9.18 -4.67 19.95
N PRO A 141 -10.12 -3.71 20.08
CA PRO A 141 -10.79 -3.11 18.94
C PRO A 141 -9.79 -2.32 18.07
N LEU A 142 -10.05 -2.28 16.77
CA LEU A 142 -9.30 -1.48 15.83
C LEU A 142 -9.78 -0.02 15.86
N ASP A 143 -8.93 0.89 16.32
CA ASP A 143 -9.26 2.32 16.44
C ASP A 143 -9.13 3.05 15.10
N ALA A 144 -8.01 2.81 14.38
CA ALA A 144 -7.74 3.42 13.10
C ALA A 144 -6.79 2.61 12.24
N ILE A 145 -6.98 2.71 10.91
CA ILE A 145 -6.10 2.18 9.87
C ILE A 145 -5.40 3.35 9.18
N TYR A 146 -4.07 3.33 9.17
CA TYR A 146 -3.23 4.29 8.46
C TYR A 146 -2.69 3.62 7.20
N ILE A 147 -2.92 4.21 6.04
CA ILE A 147 -2.53 3.60 4.76
C ILE A 147 -1.71 4.56 3.92
N CYS A 148 -0.66 4.05 3.28
CA CYS A 148 0.19 4.79 2.35
C CYS A 148 0.91 3.83 1.39
N GLY A 149 1.65 4.37 0.42
CA GLY A 149 2.45 3.57 -0.52
C GLY A 149 2.30 3.99 -1.97
N PHE A 150 2.44 3.04 -2.89
CA PHE A 150 2.47 3.26 -4.34
C PHE A 150 1.46 2.37 -5.07
N VAL A 151 0.92 2.83 -6.17
CA VAL A 151 0.77 4.24 -6.53
C VAL A 151 -0.61 4.71 -6.10
N THR A 152 -0.72 5.97 -5.69
CA THR A 152 -1.93 6.53 -5.06
C THR A 152 -3.20 6.26 -5.83
N ASN A 153 -3.15 6.46 -7.14
CA ASN A 153 -4.32 6.41 -8.03
C ASN A 153 -4.65 5.01 -8.57
N ILE A 154 -3.92 3.98 -8.15
CA ILE A 154 -4.16 2.57 -8.57
C ILE A 154 -4.25 1.69 -7.32
N CYS A 155 -3.14 1.09 -6.88
CA CYS A 155 -3.16 0.10 -5.80
C CYS A 155 -3.55 0.71 -4.44
N VAL A 156 -3.09 1.92 -4.12
CA VAL A 156 -3.42 2.56 -2.84
C VAL A 156 -4.92 2.82 -2.75
N VAL A 157 -5.53 3.50 -3.73
CA VAL A 157 -6.96 3.81 -3.69
C VAL A 157 -7.81 2.54 -3.74
N SER A 158 -7.41 1.50 -4.48
CA SER A 158 -8.11 0.22 -4.54
C SER A 158 -8.17 -0.45 -3.17
N ASN A 159 -7.05 -0.53 -2.46
CA ASN A 159 -7.00 -1.12 -1.12
C ASN A 159 -7.71 -0.23 -0.07
N VAL A 160 -7.60 1.09 -0.16
CA VAL A 160 -8.32 2.02 0.73
C VAL A 160 -9.83 1.82 0.64
N LEU A 161 -10.39 1.67 -0.57
CA LEU A 161 -11.83 1.44 -0.76
C LEU A 161 -12.24 0.04 -0.30
N ALA A 162 -11.39 -0.96 -0.51
CA ALA A 162 -11.63 -2.31 -0.04
C ALA A 162 -11.63 -2.38 1.50
N LEU A 163 -10.67 -1.73 2.16
CA LEU A 163 -10.63 -1.59 3.62
C LEU A 163 -11.84 -0.83 4.18
N ARG A 164 -12.33 0.22 3.49
CA ARG A 164 -13.57 0.91 3.92
C ARG A 164 -14.79 0.00 3.84
N ARG A 165 -14.86 -0.88 2.83
CA ARG A 165 -15.94 -1.87 2.72
C ARG A 165 -15.87 -2.89 3.87
N GLU A 166 -14.67 -3.37 4.20
CA GLU A 166 -14.43 -4.39 5.23
C GLU A 166 -14.62 -3.83 6.65
N PHE A 167 -14.15 -2.60 6.88
CA PHE A 167 -14.21 -1.93 8.18
C PHE A 167 -15.05 -0.64 8.08
N PRO A 168 -16.39 -0.74 7.96
CA PRO A 168 -17.27 0.42 7.69
C PRO A 168 -17.30 1.43 8.84
N ASN A 169 -17.01 1.02 10.06
CA ASN A 169 -17.07 1.87 11.27
C ASN A 169 -15.69 2.24 11.83
N VAL A 170 -14.60 1.71 11.25
CA VAL A 170 -13.24 2.05 11.66
C VAL A 170 -12.77 3.32 10.97
N LYS A 171 -12.03 4.16 11.69
CA LYS A 171 -11.38 5.34 11.11
C LYS A 171 -10.29 4.90 10.14
N ILE A 172 -10.36 5.30 8.85
CA ILE A 172 -9.33 5.03 7.85
C ILE A 172 -8.71 6.34 7.42
N ILE A 173 -7.37 6.41 7.46
CA ILE A 173 -6.60 7.61 7.20
C ILE A 173 -5.59 7.32 6.09
N LEU A 174 -5.79 7.94 4.93
CA LEU A 174 -4.80 7.95 3.86
C LEU A 174 -3.74 9.01 4.16
N VAL A 175 -2.50 8.56 4.41
CA VAL A 175 -1.37 9.44 4.74
C VAL A 175 -0.77 9.97 3.43
N GLU A 176 -1.36 11.05 2.90
CA GLU A 176 -1.13 11.49 1.52
C GLU A 176 0.31 11.84 1.21
N ASN A 177 1.04 12.46 2.14
CA ASN A 177 2.45 12.82 1.93
C ASN A 177 3.43 11.63 2.11
N ARG A 178 2.90 10.43 2.22
CA ARG A 178 3.56 9.12 2.16
C ARG A 178 3.06 8.30 0.96
N CYS A 179 2.51 8.98 -0.06
CA CYS A 179 2.06 8.38 -1.31
C CYS A 179 2.61 9.16 -2.49
N ALA A 180 2.79 8.50 -3.63
CA ALA A 180 3.06 9.13 -4.92
C ALA A 180 2.13 8.56 -5.99
N GLY A 181 1.64 9.42 -6.87
CA GLY A 181 0.80 9.02 -7.99
C GLY A 181 1.62 8.64 -9.22
N ALA A 182 0.96 7.97 -10.17
CA ALA A 182 1.50 7.67 -11.49
C ALA A 182 0.71 8.37 -12.61
N GLY A 183 1.41 8.66 -13.70
CA GLY A 183 0.85 9.27 -14.91
C GLY A 183 1.89 9.29 -16.01
N LYS A 184 1.53 9.79 -17.19
CA LYS A 184 2.43 9.90 -18.35
C LYS A 184 3.59 10.89 -18.14
N ASP A 185 3.40 11.84 -17.23
CA ASP A 185 4.39 12.85 -16.80
C ASP A 185 4.08 13.30 -15.36
N ALA A 186 4.92 14.14 -14.79
CA ALA A 186 4.80 14.59 -13.40
C ALA A 186 3.50 15.39 -13.13
N GLU A 187 3.02 16.17 -14.10
CA GLU A 187 1.77 16.93 -13.97
C GLU A 187 0.56 15.99 -13.97
N ASP A 188 0.55 15.02 -14.87
CA ASP A 188 -0.51 14.00 -14.96
C ASP A 188 -0.52 13.12 -13.71
N ALA A 189 0.65 12.68 -13.23
CA ALA A 189 0.79 11.93 -11.98
C ALA A 189 0.18 12.69 -10.78
N LYS A 190 0.43 14.00 -10.70
CA LYS A 190 -0.14 14.85 -9.65
C LYS A 190 -1.66 14.96 -9.76
N LYS A 191 -2.20 15.18 -10.98
CA LYS A 191 -3.65 15.23 -11.22
C LYS A 191 -4.34 13.92 -10.86
N ASN A 192 -3.71 12.79 -11.20
CA ASN A 192 -4.23 11.46 -10.89
C ASN A 192 -4.21 11.20 -9.37
N HIS A 193 -3.15 11.58 -8.68
CA HIS A 193 -3.08 11.54 -7.22
C HIS A 193 -4.19 12.36 -6.58
N GLU A 194 -4.36 13.62 -6.97
CA GLU A 194 -5.42 14.49 -6.46
C GLU A 194 -6.82 13.94 -6.73
N ALA A 195 -7.02 13.26 -7.88
CA ALA A 195 -8.28 12.58 -8.20
C ALA A 195 -8.55 11.41 -7.23
N ALA A 196 -7.53 10.58 -6.95
CA ALA A 196 -7.63 9.50 -5.99
C ALA A 196 -7.93 10.00 -4.57
N ILE A 197 -7.28 11.08 -4.13
CA ILE A 197 -7.57 11.75 -2.85
C ILE A 197 -9.02 12.22 -2.78
N ARG A 198 -9.57 12.82 -3.86
CA ARG A 198 -10.98 13.23 -3.90
C ARG A 198 -11.93 12.04 -3.79
N ILE A 199 -11.62 10.91 -4.47
CA ILE A 199 -12.41 9.68 -4.37
C ILE A 199 -12.39 9.16 -2.93
N ALA A 200 -11.21 9.04 -2.32
CA ALA A 200 -11.06 8.61 -0.94
C ALA A 200 -11.90 9.46 0.03
N LYS A 201 -11.82 10.81 -0.06
CA LYS A 201 -12.65 11.74 0.73
C LYS A 201 -14.14 11.48 0.54
N SER A 202 -14.59 11.27 -0.69
CA SER A 202 -16.00 10.98 -1.00
C SER A 202 -16.49 9.67 -0.37
N CYS A 203 -15.58 8.74 -0.13
CA CYS A 203 -15.83 7.45 0.53
C CYS A 203 -15.55 7.48 2.05
N GLN A 204 -15.54 8.65 2.66
CA GLN A 204 -15.36 8.84 4.12
C GLN A 204 -13.99 8.36 4.62
N ILE A 205 -12.96 8.51 3.80
CA ILE A 205 -11.57 8.30 4.19
C ILE A 205 -10.99 9.64 4.61
N ASP A 206 -10.43 9.70 5.80
CA ASP A 206 -9.70 10.88 6.27
C ASP A 206 -8.38 11.03 5.50
N ILE A 207 -8.00 12.26 5.20
CA ILE A 207 -6.69 12.54 4.59
C ILE A 207 -5.79 13.13 5.66
N GLY A 208 -4.65 12.48 5.85
CA GLY A 208 -3.67 12.89 6.84
C GLY A 208 -2.32 13.23 6.23
N THR A 209 -1.63 14.16 6.88
CA THR A 209 -0.24 14.50 6.59
C THR A 209 0.63 14.17 7.80
N TRP A 210 1.63 13.34 7.61
CA TRP A 210 2.59 13.02 8.67
C TRP A 210 3.70 14.08 8.72
N LYS A 211 3.85 14.77 9.86
CA LYS A 211 4.88 15.81 10.08
C LYS A 211 5.51 15.68 11.46
N ALA A 212 6.84 15.68 11.53
CA ALA A 212 7.60 15.69 12.78
C ALA A 212 7.15 14.62 13.80
N GLY A 213 6.87 13.41 13.34
CA GLY A 213 6.44 12.30 14.20
C GLY A 213 4.98 12.36 14.65
N SER A 214 4.15 13.22 14.08
CA SER A 214 2.72 13.32 14.36
C SER A 214 1.90 13.43 13.10
N LEU A 215 0.64 12.95 13.18
CA LEU A 215 -0.33 13.06 12.09
C LEU A 215 -1.16 14.33 12.27
N VAL A 216 -1.30 15.06 11.16
CA VAL A 216 -2.27 16.16 11.02
C VAL A 216 -3.34 15.68 10.05
N VAL A 217 -4.58 15.53 10.52
CA VAL A 217 -5.73 15.15 9.69
C VAL A 217 -6.44 16.41 9.21
N GLU A 218 -6.76 16.49 7.92
CA GLU A 218 -7.55 17.59 7.38
C GLU A 218 -8.98 17.54 7.90
N GLY A 219 -9.45 18.65 8.46
CA GLY A 219 -10.84 18.79 8.90
C GLY A 219 -11.22 18.02 10.18
N GLY A 220 -10.23 17.50 10.93
CA GLY A 220 -10.46 16.93 12.24
C GLY A 220 -10.85 18.03 13.25
N ASN A 221 -12.10 18.04 13.68
CA ASN A 221 -12.55 18.73 14.89
C ASN A 221 -12.18 17.90 16.11
#